data_fd161857a05d5a26bc6047bd690b65c5
#
_entry.id   fd161857a05d5a26bc6047bd690b65c5
#
_cell.length_a   1.000
_cell.length_b   1.000
_cell.length_c   1.000
_cell.angle_alpha   90.00
_cell.angle_beta   90.00
_cell.angle_gamma   90.00
#
_symmetry.space_group_name_H-M   'P 1'
#
loop_
_entity.id
_entity.type
_entity.pdbx_description
1 polymer ?
#
loop_
_entity_poly.entity_id
_entity_poly.type
_entity_poly.pdbx_seq_one_letter_code
_entity_poly.pdbx_strand_id
1 'polypeptide(L)'
;MTNNEVWIILIGVIETGLTDMSINASVQQDYQPTQQGAPSSPFVALHNITNNRYGFNKNKTVYDSGADNLKQTQGIVMQRTYQVSAYAIEDPSDDEAATAYDIVEAVSSIMQSEKTQDELLSSGISIFRVTDIRSPFFTDDKDRNEAAPSFDFVISYSQETITVANEVSTFEGDIHSV
;
A
#
# COMPACT_ATOMS: atom_id res chain seq x y z
N MET A 1 10.39 -1.73 -5.64
CA MET A 1 9.67 -1.33 -4.39
C MET A 1 9.32 -2.58 -3.61
N THR A 2 9.61 -2.61 -2.33
CA THR A 2 9.27 -3.71 -1.41
C THR A 2 7.87 -3.54 -0.83
N ASN A 3 7.35 -4.59 -0.20
CA ASN A 3 6.05 -4.52 0.47
C ASN A 3 6.04 -3.48 1.60
N ASN A 4 7.12 -3.44 2.37
CA ASN A 4 7.23 -2.53 3.50
C ASN A 4 7.29 -1.06 3.07
N GLU A 5 8.00 -0.76 1.96
CA GLU A 5 8.03 0.60 1.39
C GLU A 5 6.63 1.07 0.99
N VAL A 6 5.83 0.19 0.37
CA VAL A 6 4.43 0.52 0.02
C VAL A 6 3.61 0.87 1.26
N TRP A 7 3.73 0.07 2.33
CA TRP A 7 3.03 0.33 3.59
C TRP A 7 3.42 1.67 4.20
N ILE A 8 4.72 1.96 4.30
CA ILE A 8 5.22 3.21 4.88
C ILE A 8 4.67 4.42 4.10
N ILE A 9 4.67 4.35 2.76
CA ILE A 9 4.17 5.43 1.92
C ILE A 9 2.66 5.62 2.12
N LEU A 10 1.87 4.55 2.07
CA LEU A 10 0.42 4.64 2.21
C LEU A 10 0.00 5.17 3.59
N ILE A 11 0.62 4.65 4.65
CA ILE A 11 0.35 5.13 6.02
C ILE A 11 0.71 6.60 6.14
N GLY A 12 1.90 7.01 5.69
CA GLY A 12 2.36 8.39 5.78
C GLY A 12 1.46 9.39 5.04
N VAL A 13 1.00 9.02 3.85
CA VAL A 13 0.08 9.87 3.06
C VAL A 13 -1.28 10.03 3.77
N ILE A 14 -1.83 8.94 4.30
CA ILE A 14 -3.12 9.00 5.01
C ILE A 14 -2.98 9.79 6.32
N GLU A 15 -1.93 9.57 7.12
CA GLU A 15 -1.69 10.32 8.36
C GLU A 15 -1.52 11.82 8.10
N THR A 16 -0.78 12.17 7.03
CA THR A 16 -0.63 13.56 6.63
C THR A 16 -1.98 14.17 6.25
N GLY A 17 -2.77 13.48 5.44
CA GLY A 17 -4.09 13.95 5.03
C GLY A 17 -5.08 14.10 6.19
N LEU A 18 -5.10 13.16 7.13
CA LEU A 18 -5.93 13.26 8.34
C LEU A 18 -5.52 14.46 9.21
N THR A 19 -4.20 14.69 9.34
CA THR A 19 -3.66 15.84 10.07
C THR A 19 -4.08 17.15 9.42
N ASP A 20 -4.02 17.25 8.09
CA ASP A 20 -4.47 18.44 7.33
C ASP A 20 -5.96 18.71 7.53
N MET A 21 -6.77 17.68 7.76
CA MET A 21 -8.21 17.77 8.07
C MET A 21 -8.49 17.94 9.58
N SER A 22 -7.47 18.05 10.42
CA SER A 22 -7.58 18.15 11.88
C SER A 22 -8.24 16.93 12.53
N ILE A 23 -8.16 15.76 11.90
CA ILE A 23 -8.66 14.49 12.42
C ILE A 23 -7.51 13.77 13.12
N ASN A 24 -7.64 13.55 14.43
CA ASN A 24 -6.63 12.87 15.23
C ASN A 24 -6.92 11.35 15.28
N ALA A 25 -6.53 10.61 14.26
CA ALA A 25 -6.62 9.16 14.21
C ALA A 25 -5.29 8.55 13.80
N SER A 26 -4.87 7.49 14.47
CA SER A 26 -3.67 6.74 14.09
C SER A 26 -3.96 5.83 12.89
N VAL A 27 -2.96 5.61 12.04
CA VAL A 27 -3.08 4.71 10.88
C VAL A 27 -2.18 3.52 11.09
N GLN A 28 -2.71 2.31 10.91
CA GLN A 28 -1.95 1.09 11.14
C GLN A 28 -2.33 -0.01 10.16
N GLN A 29 -1.40 -0.93 9.99
CA GLN A 29 -1.66 -2.15 9.25
C GLN A 29 -2.51 -3.09 10.10
N ASP A 30 -3.59 -3.60 9.52
CA ASP A 30 -4.37 -4.68 10.11
C ASP A 30 -3.57 -6.00 10.11
N TYR A 31 -3.81 -6.87 11.10
CA TYR A 31 -3.10 -8.16 11.26
C TYR A 31 -1.57 -8.06 11.32
N GLN A 32 -1.06 -7.20 12.14
CA GLN A 32 0.37 -7.25 12.48
C GLN A 32 0.67 -8.51 13.32
N PRO A 33 1.69 -9.30 12.94
CA PRO A 33 2.02 -10.56 13.64
C PRO A 33 2.60 -10.37 15.04
N THR A 34 2.76 -9.14 15.51
CA THR A 34 3.27 -8.80 16.83
C THR A 34 2.10 -8.66 17.81
N GLN A 35 2.28 -9.15 19.04
CA GLN A 35 1.33 -8.99 20.15
C GLN A 35 1.25 -7.51 20.58
N GLN A 36 0.80 -6.66 19.71
CA GLN A 36 0.48 -5.29 20.07
C GLN A 36 -0.91 -5.30 20.72
N GLY A 37 -1.06 -4.61 21.84
CA GLY A 37 -2.37 -4.43 22.47
C GLY A 37 -3.35 -3.74 21.50
N ALA A 38 -4.63 -3.72 21.85
CA ALA A 38 -5.62 -2.98 21.08
C ALA A 38 -5.15 -1.54 20.88
N PRO A 39 -5.20 -1.01 19.63
CA PRO A 39 -4.80 0.35 19.36
C PRO A 39 -5.67 1.33 20.14
N SER A 40 -5.13 2.51 20.43
CA SER A 40 -5.93 3.60 21.01
C SER A 40 -6.92 4.10 19.95
N SER A 41 -8.19 4.22 20.33
CA SER A 41 -9.22 4.84 19.49
C SER A 41 -9.05 6.37 19.48
N PRO A 42 -9.34 7.06 18.33
CA PRO A 42 -9.73 6.49 17.04
C PRO A 42 -8.53 6.00 16.21
N PHE A 43 -8.77 5.03 15.35
CA PHE A 43 -7.73 4.55 14.44
C PHE A 43 -8.30 4.09 13.09
N VAL A 44 -7.43 4.12 12.08
CA VAL A 44 -7.66 3.60 10.74
C VAL A 44 -6.86 2.33 10.56
N ALA A 45 -7.52 1.25 10.15
CA ALA A 45 -6.89 -0.02 9.81
C ALA A 45 -6.81 -0.18 8.30
N LEU A 46 -5.61 -0.49 7.80
CA LEU A 46 -5.38 -0.86 6.41
C LEU A 46 -5.18 -2.37 6.32
N HIS A 47 -6.00 -3.03 5.51
CA HIS A 47 -5.93 -4.45 5.24
C HIS A 47 -5.59 -4.73 3.78
N ASN A 48 -4.57 -5.54 3.51
CA ASN A 48 -4.26 -5.99 2.15
C ASN A 48 -5.14 -7.19 1.80
N ILE A 49 -6.01 -7.04 0.81
CA ILE A 49 -6.95 -8.08 0.38
C ILE A 49 -6.32 -8.97 -0.69
N THR A 50 -5.75 -8.36 -1.74
CA THR A 50 -5.22 -9.12 -2.89
C THR A 50 -3.90 -8.55 -3.38
N ASN A 51 -3.05 -9.45 -3.89
CA ASN A 51 -1.79 -9.12 -4.55
C ASN A 51 -1.75 -9.81 -5.91
N ASN A 52 -1.92 -9.05 -6.96
CA ASN A 52 -1.95 -9.57 -8.32
C ASN A 52 -0.72 -9.10 -9.10
N ARG A 53 -0.18 -9.98 -9.93
CA ARG A 53 0.82 -9.63 -10.94
C ARG A 53 0.09 -9.27 -12.21
N TYR A 54 0.46 -8.14 -12.81
CA TYR A 54 -0.17 -7.66 -14.04
C TYR A 54 0.84 -7.65 -15.18
N GLY A 55 0.49 -8.36 -16.26
CA GLY A 55 1.33 -8.45 -17.45
C GLY A 55 2.49 -9.42 -17.34
N PHE A 56 3.41 -9.32 -18.32
CA PHE A 56 4.63 -10.13 -18.38
C PHE A 56 5.81 -9.39 -17.77
N ASN A 57 6.81 -10.17 -17.31
CA ASN A 57 8.06 -9.59 -16.82
C ASN A 57 8.74 -8.80 -17.93
N LYS A 58 9.04 -7.53 -17.64
CA LYS A 58 9.88 -6.70 -18.51
C LYS A 58 11.34 -6.96 -18.16
N ASN A 59 12.11 -7.46 -19.12
CA ASN A 59 13.54 -7.70 -18.95
C ASN A 59 14.32 -6.60 -19.63
N LYS A 60 15.30 -6.02 -18.94
CA LYS A 60 16.26 -5.06 -19.47
C LYS A 60 17.66 -5.49 -19.05
N THR A 61 18.54 -5.63 -20.02
CA THR A 61 19.97 -5.90 -19.77
C THR A 61 20.77 -4.69 -20.20
N VAL A 62 21.62 -4.19 -19.32
CA VAL A 62 22.50 -3.05 -19.55
C VAL A 62 23.90 -3.43 -19.09
N TYR A 63 24.90 -3.12 -19.89
CA TYR A 63 26.29 -3.21 -19.49
C TYR A 63 26.66 -2.01 -18.62
N ASP A 64 27.19 -2.28 -17.44
CA ASP A 64 27.71 -1.29 -16.51
C ASP A 64 29.21 -1.19 -16.67
N SER A 65 29.67 -0.20 -17.46
CA SER A 65 31.08 0.02 -17.74
C SER A 65 31.91 0.44 -16.54
N GLY A 66 31.27 0.92 -15.47
CA GLY A 66 31.96 1.29 -14.22
C GLY A 66 32.28 0.09 -13.33
N ALA A 67 31.46 -0.94 -13.43
CA ALA A 67 31.58 -2.15 -12.64
C ALA A 67 32.01 -3.39 -13.48
N ASP A 68 32.18 -3.21 -14.78
CA ASP A 68 32.56 -4.26 -15.75
C ASP A 68 31.67 -5.51 -15.65
N ASN A 69 30.36 -5.30 -15.66
CA ASN A 69 29.40 -6.38 -15.53
C ASN A 69 28.10 -6.12 -16.31
N LEU A 70 27.34 -7.19 -16.51
CA LEU A 70 26.00 -7.13 -17.10
C LEU A 70 24.95 -7.03 -15.97
N LYS A 71 24.20 -5.94 -15.99
CA LYS A 71 23.11 -5.70 -15.07
C LYS A 71 21.79 -6.07 -15.75
N GLN A 72 21.16 -7.13 -15.28
CA GLN A 72 19.85 -7.57 -15.73
C GLN A 72 18.79 -7.11 -14.75
N THR A 73 17.86 -6.27 -15.21
CA THR A 73 16.71 -5.82 -14.45
C THR A 73 15.46 -6.53 -14.95
N GLN A 74 14.78 -7.21 -14.05
CA GLN A 74 13.48 -7.81 -14.29
C GLN A 74 12.43 -6.99 -13.55
N GLY A 75 11.48 -6.42 -14.30
CA GLY A 75 10.39 -5.62 -13.73
C GLY A 75 9.03 -6.28 -13.97
N ILE A 76 8.16 -6.22 -12.98
CA ILE A 76 6.76 -6.61 -13.11
C ILE A 76 5.87 -5.56 -12.46
N VAL A 77 4.70 -5.31 -13.06
CA VAL A 77 3.69 -4.46 -12.45
C VAL A 77 2.90 -5.27 -11.44
N MET A 78 2.88 -4.79 -10.22
CA MET A 78 2.07 -5.33 -9.12
C MET A 78 0.83 -4.47 -8.97
N GLN A 79 -0.32 -5.13 -8.81
CA GLN A 79 -1.58 -4.50 -8.47
C GLN A 79 -2.05 -5.04 -7.12
N ARG A 80 -2.38 -4.15 -6.20
CA ARG A 80 -2.84 -4.52 -4.85
C ARG A 80 -4.13 -3.85 -4.50
N THR A 81 -5.00 -4.62 -3.87
CA THR A 81 -6.23 -4.10 -3.30
C THR A 81 -6.09 -4.02 -1.79
N TYR A 82 -6.39 -2.85 -1.26
CA TYR A 82 -6.42 -2.58 0.16
C TYR A 82 -7.84 -2.22 0.58
N GLN A 83 -8.23 -2.68 1.75
CA GLN A 83 -9.42 -2.21 2.46
C GLN A 83 -8.99 -1.24 3.54
N VAL A 84 -9.73 -0.16 3.64
CA VAL A 84 -9.65 0.80 4.74
C VAL A 84 -10.87 0.62 5.62
N SER A 85 -10.66 0.51 6.91
CA SER A 85 -11.71 0.53 7.93
C SER A 85 -11.32 1.51 9.01
N ALA A 86 -12.27 2.16 9.66
CA ALA A 86 -12.00 3.00 10.82
C ALA A 86 -12.79 2.53 12.04
N TYR A 87 -12.21 2.81 13.19
CA TYR A 87 -12.78 2.50 14.49
C TYR A 87 -12.69 3.74 15.37
N ALA A 88 -13.82 4.16 15.90
CA ALA A 88 -13.93 5.25 16.84
C ALA A 88 -14.93 4.87 17.93
N ILE A 89 -14.68 5.33 19.16
CA ILE A 89 -15.67 5.27 20.23
C ILE A 89 -16.56 6.50 20.04
N GLU A 90 -17.81 6.27 19.69
CA GLU A 90 -18.77 7.36 19.49
C GLU A 90 -19.27 7.86 20.85
N ASP A 91 -19.19 9.16 21.06
CA ASP A 91 -19.81 9.84 22.18
C ASP A 91 -20.95 10.73 21.64
N PRO A 92 -22.22 10.32 21.80
CA PRO A 92 -23.35 11.11 21.28
C PRO A 92 -23.51 12.48 21.96
N SER A 93 -22.77 12.76 23.03
CA SER A 93 -22.78 14.05 23.73
C SER A 93 -21.72 15.03 23.20
N ASP A 94 -20.79 14.56 22.38
CA ASP A 94 -19.72 15.34 21.76
C ASP A 94 -19.94 15.40 20.23
N ASP A 95 -20.53 16.48 19.77
CA ASP A 95 -20.83 16.74 18.36
C ASP A 95 -19.60 17.13 17.53
N GLU A 96 -18.46 17.39 18.18
CA GLU A 96 -17.18 17.65 17.51
C GLU A 96 -16.34 16.35 17.31
N ALA A 97 -16.68 15.25 18.00
CA ALA A 97 -15.97 14.00 17.88
C ALA A 97 -16.23 13.33 16.52
N ALA A 98 -15.16 13.07 15.77
CA ALA A 98 -15.27 12.37 14.49
C ALA A 98 -15.73 10.92 14.70
N THR A 99 -16.79 10.53 14.00
CA THR A 99 -17.28 9.15 13.99
C THR A 99 -16.39 8.25 13.13
N ALA A 100 -16.52 6.94 13.26
CA ALA A 100 -15.81 6.01 12.38
C ALA A 100 -16.15 6.25 10.89
N TYR A 101 -17.41 6.64 10.61
CA TYR A 101 -17.84 6.95 9.25
C TYR A 101 -17.17 8.21 8.71
N ASP A 102 -17.10 9.30 9.50
CA ASP A 102 -16.44 10.54 9.10
C ASP A 102 -14.96 10.32 8.79
N ILE A 103 -14.29 9.48 9.59
CA ILE A 103 -12.88 9.13 9.37
C ILE A 103 -12.70 8.37 8.07
N VAL A 104 -13.56 7.38 7.76
CA VAL A 104 -13.48 6.62 6.50
C VAL A 104 -13.77 7.50 5.30
N GLU A 105 -14.75 8.43 5.41
CA GLU A 105 -15.08 9.40 4.36
C GLU A 105 -13.89 10.35 4.11
N ALA A 106 -13.27 10.85 5.17
CA ALA A 106 -12.07 11.67 5.09
C ALA A 106 -10.93 10.93 4.37
N VAL A 107 -10.64 9.67 4.76
CA VAL A 107 -9.59 8.86 4.10
C VAL A 107 -9.93 8.60 2.64
N SER A 108 -11.19 8.31 2.30
CA SER A 108 -11.61 8.16 0.90
C SER A 108 -11.36 9.43 0.09
N SER A 109 -11.68 10.60 0.67
CA SER A 109 -11.44 11.90 0.05
C SER A 109 -9.95 12.20 -0.10
N ILE A 110 -9.13 11.88 0.91
CA ILE A 110 -7.68 11.99 0.86
C ILE A 110 -7.13 11.17 -0.30
N MET A 111 -7.52 9.89 -0.41
CA MET A 111 -7.03 8.98 -1.46
C MET A 111 -7.44 9.41 -2.87
N GLN A 112 -8.50 10.20 -3.01
CA GLN A 112 -8.97 10.75 -4.30
C GLN A 112 -8.42 12.15 -4.59
N SER A 113 -7.76 12.81 -3.63
CA SER A 113 -7.23 14.15 -3.80
C SER A 113 -6.06 14.19 -4.79
N GLU A 114 -5.96 15.27 -5.56
CA GLU A 114 -4.85 15.51 -6.50
C GLU A 114 -3.49 15.50 -5.76
N LYS A 115 -3.41 16.15 -4.58
CA LYS A 115 -2.21 16.17 -3.74
C LYS A 115 -1.70 14.75 -3.43
N THR A 116 -2.58 13.86 -2.98
CA THR A 116 -2.24 12.47 -2.67
C THR A 116 -1.83 11.69 -3.92
N GLN A 117 -2.53 11.89 -5.05
CA GLN A 117 -2.20 11.22 -6.30
C GLN A 117 -0.81 11.62 -6.80
N ASP A 118 -0.46 12.90 -6.73
CA ASP A 118 0.85 13.41 -7.13
C ASP A 118 1.98 12.88 -6.20
N GLU A 119 1.73 12.84 -4.90
CA GLU A 119 2.68 12.32 -3.91
C GLU A 119 2.94 10.82 -4.13
N LEU A 120 1.89 10.03 -4.31
CA LEU A 120 2.01 8.61 -4.59
C LEU A 120 2.69 8.36 -5.94
N LEU A 121 2.35 9.13 -6.97
CA LEU A 121 2.96 9.02 -8.29
C LEU A 121 4.46 9.35 -8.25
N SER A 122 4.86 10.35 -7.48
CA SER A 122 6.27 10.70 -7.27
C SER A 122 7.05 9.56 -6.61
N SER A 123 6.37 8.74 -5.81
CA SER A 123 6.90 7.53 -5.15
C SER A 123 6.79 6.28 -6.04
N GLY A 124 6.29 6.41 -7.27
CA GLY A 124 6.11 5.30 -8.21
C GLY A 124 4.90 4.41 -7.94
N ILE A 125 3.92 4.92 -7.20
CA ILE A 125 2.64 4.27 -6.92
C ILE A 125 1.53 5.03 -7.66
N SER A 126 0.65 4.31 -8.33
CA SER A 126 -0.54 4.89 -8.97
C SER A 126 -1.80 4.32 -8.33
N ILE A 127 -2.77 5.18 -8.02
CA ILE A 127 -4.10 4.76 -7.61
C ILE A 127 -4.90 4.45 -8.87
N PHE A 128 -5.52 3.28 -8.89
CA PHE A 128 -6.34 2.83 -10.01
C PHE A 128 -7.83 3.02 -9.75
N ARG A 129 -8.28 2.72 -8.54
CA ARG A 129 -9.69 2.76 -8.18
C ARG A 129 -9.86 2.98 -6.68
N VAL A 130 -10.86 3.78 -6.30
CA VAL A 130 -11.42 3.89 -4.95
C VAL A 130 -12.89 3.49 -5.05
N THR A 131 -13.37 2.60 -4.18
CA THR A 131 -14.77 2.13 -4.20
C THR A 131 -15.65 3.01 -3.32
N ASP A 132 -16.97 2.79 -3.42
CA ASP A 132 -17.93 3.41 -2.52
C ASP A 132 -17.74 2.89 -1.08
N ILE A 133 -18.09 3.74 -0.11
CA ILE A 133 -18.04 3.39 1.31
C ILE A 133 -19.22 2.46 1.62
N ARG A 134 -18.91 1.37 2.28
CA ARG A 134 -19.87 0.39 2.80
C ARG A 134 -19.88 0.51 4.31
N SER A 135 -21.07 0.50 4.90
CA SER A 135 -21.23 0.52 6.36
C SER A 135 -22.12 -0.64 6.79
N PRO A 136 -21.58 -1.87 6.81
CA PRO A 136 -22.35 -3.00 7.30
C PRO A 136 -22.56 -2.88 8.81
N PHE A 137 -23.80 -3.15 9.24
CA PHE A 137 -24.14 -3.26 10.65
C PHE A 137 -24.05 -4.72 11.08
N PHE A 138 -23.44 -4.97 12.21
CA PHE A 138 -23.45 -6.27 12.86
C PHE A 138 -23.64 -6.08 14.37
N THR A 139 -24.12 -7.13 15.01
CA THR A 139 -24.30 -7.13 16.46
C THR A 139 -23.11 -7.90 17.07
N ASP A 140 -22.46 -7.30 18.05
CA ASP A 140 -21.38 -7.95 18.80
C ASP A 140 -21.93 -9.04 19.76
N ASP A 141 -21.02 -9.78 20.39
CA ASP A 141 -21.35 -10.84 21.38
C ASP A 141 -22.10 -10.31 22.63
N LYS A 142 -22.23 -8.99 22.75
CA LYS A 142 -22.93 -8.32 23.86
C LYS A 142 -24.21 -7.63 23.39
N ASP A 143 -24.76 -8.05 22.24
CA ASP A 143 -25.97 -7.47 21.61
C ASP A 143 -25.86 -5.95 21.33
N ARG A 144 -24.64 -5.42 21.14
CA ARG A 144 -24.43 -4.04 20.73
C ARG A 144 -24.32 -3.96 19.21
N ASN A 145 -24.98 -2.96 18.62
CA ASN A 145 -24.86 -2.68 17.20
C ASN A 145 -23.51 -1.99 16.95
N GLU A 146 -22.69 -2.60 16.11
CA GLU A 146 -21.44 -2.02 15.65
C GLU A 146 -21.54 -1.74 14.15
N ALA A 147 -21.05 -0.58 13.73
CA ALA A 147 -20.85 -0.24 12.34
C ALA A 147 -19.36 -0.30 12.03
N ALA A 148 -19.00 -1.03 10.96
CA ALA A 148 -17.63 -1.07 10.46
C ALA A 148 -17.58 -0.44 9.06
N PRO A 149 -17.57 0.90 8.97
CA PRO A 149 -17.48 1.56 7.69
C PRO A 149 -16.16 1.20 7.01
N SER A 150 -16.22 0.89 5.73
CA SER A 150 -15.03 0.49 4.96
C SER A 150 -15.18 0.79 3.48
N PHE A 151 -14.06 0.99 2.81
CA PHE A 151 -13.97 1.03 1.36
C PHE A 151 -12.70 0.32 0.88
N ASP A 152 -12.67 -0.01 -0.40
CA ASP A 152 -11.50 -0.63 -1.01
C ASP A 152 -10.84 0.36 -1.97
N PHE A 153 -9.51 0.31 -2.04
CA PHE A 153 -8.78 1.00 -3.10
C PHE A 153 -7.73 0.11 -3.73
N VAL A 154 -7.44 0.37 -4.99
CA VAL A 154 -6.49 -0.41 -5.78
C VAL A 154 -5.34 0.48 -6.19
N ILE A 155 -4.13 0.01 -5.91
CA ILE A 155 -2.90 0.65 -6.37
C ILE A 155 -2.14 -0.24 -7.34
N SER A 156 -1.30 0.38 -8.15
CA SER A 156 -0.30 -0.31 -8.97
C SER A 156 1.07 0.32 -8.80
N TYR A 157 2.12 -0.52 -8.82
CA TYR A 157 3.51 -0.10 -8.76
C TYR A 157 4.40 -1.11 -9.46
N SER A 158 5.61 -0.69 -9.82
CA SER A 158 6.60 -1.57 -10.43
C SER A 158 7.47 -2.22 -9.35
N GLN A 159 7.54 -3.55 -9.39
CA GLN A 159 8.51 -4.31 -8.60
C GLN A 159 9.66 -4.73 -9.50
N GLU A 160 10.89 -4.35 -9.15
CA GLU A 160 12.09 -4.65 -9.91
C GLU A 160 13.03 -5.56 -9.11
N THR A 161 13.59 -6.54 -9.81
CA THR A 161 14.67 -7.38 -9.31
C THR A 161 15.89 -7.18 -10.19
N ILE A 162 17.00 -6.85 -9.57
CA ILE A 162 18.27 -6.63 -10.28
C ILE A 162 19.17 -7.81 -10.01
N THR A 163 19.67 -8.45 -11.08
CA THR A 163 20.66 -9.50 -11.04
C THR A 163 21.90 -9.02 -11.77
N VAL A 164 23.04 -9.19 -11.15
CA VAL A 164 24.36 -8.88 -11.73
C VAL A 164 24.99 -10.19 -12.21
N ALA A 165 25.34 -10.25 -13.48
CA ALA A 165 26.11 -11.34 -14.07
C ALA A 165 27.51 -10.82 -14.41
N ASN A 166 28.53 -11.52 -13.97
CA ASN A 166 29.89 -11.20 -14.35
C ASN A 166 30.08 -11.50 -15.84
N GLU A 167 30.89 -10.68 -16.52
CA GLU A 167 31.26 -10.93 -17.89
C GLU A 167 32.08 -12.24 -17.97
N VAL A 168 31.83 -13.03 -19.01
CA VAL A 168 32.69 -14.18 -19.34
C VAL A 168 33.97 -13.62 -19.95
N SER A 169 34.99 -13.45 -19.13
CA SER A 169 36.25 -12.82 -19.55
C SER A 169 37.16 -13.73 -20.38
N THR A 170 36.94 -15.06 -20.35
CA THR A 170 37.72 -16.03 -21.11
C THR A 170 36.82 -17.15 -21.65
N PHE A 171 36.89 -17.37 -22.94
CA PHE A 171 36.33 -18.55 -23.59
C PHE A 171 37.49 -19.42 -24.06
N GLU A 172 37.79 -20.53 -23.33
CA GLU A 172 38.68 -21.57 -23.77
C GLU A 172 37.89 -22.59 -24.60
N GLY A 173 37.96 -22.49 -25.90
CA GLY A 173 37.36 -23.47 -26.81
C GLY A 173 38.45 -24.22 -27.54
N ASP A 174 38.60 -25.52 -27.27
CA ASP A 174 39.40 -26.40 -28.11
C ASP A 174 38.68 -26.64 -29.45
N ILE A 175 39.20 -26.08 -30.52
CA ILE A 175 38.75 -26.38 -31.88
C ILE A 175 39.43 -27.68 -32.32
N HIS A 176 38.75 -28.79 -32.21
CA HIS A 176 39.19 -30.04 -32.87
C HIS A 176 38.84 -29.95 -34.32
N SER A 177 39.85 -29.78 -35.17
CA SER A 177 39.71 -29.98 -36.64
C SER A 177 39.53 -31.48 -36.91
N VAL A 178 38.45 -31.85 -37.56
CA VAL A 178 38.19 -33.18 -38.10
C VAL A 178 38.86 -33.32 -39.47
#